data_bc4e3e83ccb8f6c3a7714bc61d483631
#
_entry.id   bc4e3e83ccb8f6c3a7714bc61d483631
#
_cell.length_a   1.000
_cell.length_b   1.000
_cell.length_c   1.000
_cell.angle_alpha   90.00
_cell.angle_beta   90.00
_cell.angle_gamma   90.00
#
_symmetry.space_group_name_H-M   'P 1'
#
loop_
_entity.id
_entity.type
_entity.pdbx_description
1 polymer ?
#
loop_
_entity_poly.entity_id
_entity_poly.type
_entity_poly.pdbx_seq_one_letter_code
_entity_poly.pdbx_strand_id
1 'polypeptide(L)'
;TATGYYTNNTPSGAMRTFGVLQPTFAIESLMDICSEKLGIDPIELRMINGMKDGAVTHTRQVLGKVAYTETLKKCSEIAGWEVGSSRVRGSVRKDIKGSQIAEPYIPGKEFKSEEAMKLCRDRFKYGRGVGTGWYGIGRCATIDKAGAFVEIDDGGTAMILTGVSEIGEGILTVLTQIAADELGMYPEDITIGDNDTARVPEAAHVGASRQTYMIGNAVCNACRDVKKKFIREMAAYWNIDSSSICMKNRRIYVEGNAQYNLSLKEAVDICKKIRGIVPLGSGTYTAHHDGLDPVDGRGNPWHWNLGSA
;
A
#
# COMPACT_ATOMS: atom_id res chain seq x y z
N THR A 1 -29.92 -9.11 6.09
CA THR A 1 -30.60 -8.05 6.85
C THR A 1 -29.86 -7.83 8.15
N ALA A 2 -29.54 -6.59 8.49
CA ALA A 2 -28.93 -6.22 9.75
C ALA A 2 -29.90 -5.39 10.58
N THR A 3 -29.95 -5.62 11.87
CA THR A 3 -30.80 -4.86 12.80
C THR A 3 -29.90 -4.19 13.84
N GLY A 4 -30.00 -2.87 13.94
CA GLY A 4 -29.30 -2.09 14.96
C GLY A 4 -30.22 -1.79 16.15
N TYR A 5 -29.67 -1.88 17.35
CA TYR A 5 -30.37 -1.55 18.59
C TYR A 5 -29.69 -0.38 19.29
N TYR A 6 -30.48 0.55 19.84
CA TYR A 6 -29.98 1.54 20.76
C TYR A 6 -29.66 0.88 22.10
N THR A 7 -28.52 1.21 22.69
CA THR A 7 -28.11 0.71 24.00
C THR A 7 -27.58 1.84 24.87
N ASN A 8 -27.53 1.61 26.17
CA ASN A 8 -26.90 2.52 27.14
C ASN A 8 -25.39 2.31 27.27
N ASN A 9 -24.82 1.41 26.45
CA ASN A 9 -23.37 1.19 26.40
C ASN A 9 -22.66 2.35 25.70
N THR A 10 -21.38 2.49 25.97
CA THR A 10 -20.54 3.44 25.25
C THR A 10 -20.64 3.23 23.75
N PRO A 11 -20.91 4.26 22.93
CA PRO A 11 -20.94 4.12 21.48
C PRO A 11 -19.62 3.60 20.97
N SER A 12 -19.67 2.61 20.11
CA SER A 12 -18.48 2.15 19.40
C SER A 12 -18.15 3.07 18.23
N GLY A 13 -16.87 3.37 18.05
CA GLY A 13 -16.38 4.14 16.92
C GLY A 13 -15.77 3.28 15.84
N ALA A 14 -15.22 3.92 14.83
CA ALA A 14 -14.54 3.25 13.72
C ALA A 14 -13.22 2.62 14.21
N MET A 15 -13.16 1.30 14.17
CA MET A 15 -11.91 0.56 14.26
C MET A 15 -11.27 0.46 12.86
N ARG A 16 -9.96 0.32 12.78
CA ARG A 16 -9.22 0.04 11.53
C ARG A 16 -9.94 -1.05 10.72
N THR A 17 -10.22 -0.80 9.45
CA THR A 17 -11.04 -1.59 8.50
C THR A 17 -12.56 -1.30 8.53
N PHE A 18 -13.07 -0.43 9.37
CA PHE A 18 -14.49 -0.05 9.43
C PHE A 18 -15.47 -1.23 9.50
N GLY A 19 -15.09 -2.30 10.21
CA GLY A 19 -15.94 -3.46 10.40
C GLY A 19 -15.91 -4.50 9.27
N VAL A 20 -15.01 -4.39 8.29
CA VAL A 20 -14.84 -5.41 7.23
C VAL A 20 -14.38 -6.76 7.79
N LEU A 21 -13.70 -6.78 8.93
CA LEU A 21 -13.24 -8.01 9.55
C LEU A 21 -14.39 -8.99 9.90
N GLN A 22 -15.51 -8.47 10.39
CA GLN A 22 -16.66 -9.30 10.78
C GLN A 22 -17.28 -10.06 9.59
N PRO A 23 -17.69 -9.40 8.48
CA PRO A 23 -18.20 -10.10 7.31
C PRO A 23 -17.13 -10.96 6.62
N THR A 24 -15.87 -10.56 6.63
CA THR A 24 -14.77 -11.38 6.10
C THR A 24 -14.67 -12.69 6.88
N PHE A 25 -14.65 -12.64 8.21
CA PHE A 25 -14.64 -13.84 9.04
C PHE A 25 -15.84 -14.75 8.75
N ALA A 26 -17.05 -14.18 8.64
CA ALA A 26 -18.26 -14.93 8.35
C ALA A 26 -18.20 -15.60 6.97
N ILE A 27 -17.78 -14.89 5.93
CA ILE A 27 -17.69 -15.42 4.56
C ILE A 27 -16.60 -16.48 4.45
N GLU A 28 -15.43 -16.22 4.99
CA GLU A 28 -14.30 -17.14 4.92
C GLU A 28 -14.57 -18.42 5.72
N SER A 29 -15.23 -18.31 6.87
CA SER A 29 -15.71 -19.48 7.64
C SER A 29 -16.75 -20.30 6.87
N LEU A 30 -17.67 -19.64 6.15
CA LEU A 30 -18.63 -20.31 5.28
C LEU A 30 -17.94 -21.02 4.11
N MET A 31 -16.92 -20.42 3.53
CA MET A 31 -16.11 -21.03 2.47
C MET A 31 -15.43 -22.32 2.96
N ASP A 32 -14.89 -22.29 4.18
CA ASP A 32 -14.26 -23.48 4.80
C ASP A 32 -15.30 -24.58 5.09
N ILE A 33 -16.47 -24.23 5.63
CA ILE A 33 -17.59 -25.18 5.86
C ILE A 33 -18.07 -25.77 4.53
N CYS A 34 -18.18 -24.97 3.48
CA CYS A 34 -18.55 -25.44 2.15
C CYS A 34 -17.48 -26.37 1.57
N SER A 35 -16.21 -26.01 1.70
CA SER A 35 -15.06 -26.83 1.31
C SER A 35 -15.12 -28.22 1.94
N GLU A 36 -15.31 -28.26 3.25
CA GLU A 36 -15.43 -29.51 4.00
C GLU A 36 -16.63 -30.36 3.52
N LYS A 37 -17.82 -29.77 3.36
CA LYS A 37 -19.03 -30.47 2.93
C LYS A 37 -18.96 -30.98 1.50
N LEU A 38 -18.32 -30.25 0.60
CA LEU A 38 -18.13 -30.60 -0.79
C LEU A 38 -16.94 -31.53 -1.02
N GLY A 39 -16.04 -31.68 -0.05
CA GLY A 39 -14.81 -32.44 -0.19
C GLY A 39 -13.80 -31.80 -1.17
N ILE A 40 -13.87 -30.48 -1.35
CA ILE A 40 -12.99 -29.68 -2.23
C ILE A 40 -11.94 -28.98 -1.36
N ASP A 41 -10.71 -28.87 -1.84
CA ASP A 41 -9.66 -28.11 -1.16
C ASP A 41 -10.09 -26.64 -0.94
N PRO A 42 -9.89 -26.03 0.24
CA PRO A 42 -10.36 -24.69 0.53
C PRO A 42 -9.73 -23.61 -0.36
N ILE A 43 -8.50 -23.79 -0.83
CA ILE A 43 -7.87 -22.89 -1.80
C ILE A 43 -8.48 -23.10 -3.18
N GLU A 44 -8.68 -24.35 -3.59
CA GLU A 44 -9.31 -24.68 -4.86
C GLU A 44 -10.74 -24.12 -4.94
N LEU A 45 -11.54 -24.27 -3.89
CA LEU A 45 -12.89 -23.69 -3.83
C LEU A 45 -12.87 -22.17 -3.99
N ARG A 46 -11.91 -21.48 -3.37
CA ARG A 46 -11.74 -20.03 -3.51
C ARG A 46 -11.25 -19.64 -4.92
N MET A 47 -10.41 -20.44 -5.55
CA MET A 47 -9.98 -20.21 -6.94
C MET A 47 -11.14 -20.39 -7.95
N ILE A 48 -12.02 -21.34 -7.72
CA ILE A 48 -13.21 -21.57 -8.54
C ILE A 48 -14.17 -20.39 -8.47
N ASN A 49 -14.41 -19.87 -7.25
CA ASN A 49 -15.35 -18.79 -6.98
C ASN A 49 -14.72 -17.39 -7.06
N GLY A 50 -13.40 -17.30 -7.21
CA GLY A 50 -12.67 -16.05 -7.20
C GLY A 50 -13.01 -15.14 -8.37
N MET A 51 -13.09 -13.85 -8.10
CA MET A 51 -13.30 -12.85 -9.14
C MET A 51 -12.12 -12.81 -10.10
N LYS A 52 -12.42 -12.54 -11.37
CA LYS A 52 -11.48 -12.44 -12.48
C LYS A 52 -11.72 -11.13 -13.22
N ASP A 53 -10.83 -10.80 -14.15
CA ASP A 53 -11.01 -9.66 -15.03
C ASP A 53 -12.37 -9.80 -15.78
N GLY A 54 -13.10 -8.70 -15.81
CA GLY A 54 -14.46 -8.66 -16.36
C GLY A 54 -15.56 -9.12 -15.41
N ALA A 55 -15.25 -9.62 -14.21
CA ALA A 55 -16.27 -9.96 -13.22
C ALA A 55 -17.06 -8.71 -12.80
N VAL A 56 -18.35 -8.91 -12.55
CA VAL A 56 -19.26 -7.83 -12.13
C VAL A 56 -19.57 -7.98 -10.65
N THR A 57 -19.28 -6.92 -9.88
CA THR A 57 -19.59 -6.90 -8.43
C THR A 57 -21.08 -6.79 -8.16
N HIS A 58 -21.49 -6.94 -6.89
CA HIS A 58 -22.87 -6.69 -6.46
C HIS A 58 -23.33 -5.24 -6.68
N THR A 59 -22.39 -4.27 -6.73
CA THR A 59 -22.67 -2.87 -7.08
C THR A 59 -22.62 -2.59 -8.58
N ARG A 60 -22.55 -3.63 -9.41
CA ARG A 60 -22.46 -3.56 -10.88
C ARG A 60 -21.15 -2.99 -11.43
N GLN A 61 -20.14 -2.86 -10.61
CA GLN A 61 -18.80 -2.50 -11.08
C GLN A 61 -18.20 -3.66 -11.88
N VAL A 62 -17.67 -3.35 -13.06
CA VAL A 62 -16.87 -4.27 -13.86
C VAL A 62 -15.43 -4.19 -13.40
N LEU A 63 -14.87 -5.29 -12.95
CA LEU A 63 -13.50 -5.35 -12.44
C LEU A 63 -12.49 -5.53 -13.59
N GLY A 64 -11.35 -4.86 -13.48
CA GLY A 64 -10.19 -5.08 -14.33
C GLY A 64 -8.93 -5.26 -13.52
N LYS A 65 -7.98 -6.04 -14.02
CA LYS A 65 -6.69 -6.33 -13.37
C LYS A 65 -6.83 -6.95 -11.98
N VAL A 66 -7.64 -8.01 -11.89
CA VAL A 66 -7.93 -8.73 -10.65
C VAL A 66 -6.87 -9.79 -10.38
N ALA A 67 -5.98 -9.54 -9.42
CA ALA A 67 -4.92 -10.47 -9.03
C ALA A 67 -5.33 -11.48 -7.92
N TYR A 68 -6.62 -11.77 -7.76
CA TYR A 68 -7.12 -12.63 -6.68
C TYR A 68 -6.53 -14.04 -6.73
N THR A 69 -6.57 -14.68 -7.89
CA THR A 69 -6.04 -16.02 -8.07
C THR A 69 -4.52 -16.10 -7.89
N GLU A 70 -3.81 -15.06 -8.34
CA GLU A 70 -2.37 -14.93 -8.20
C GLU A 70 -1.96 -14.81 -6.72
N THR A 71 -2.68 -14.00 -5.93
CA THR A 71 -2.40 -13.87 -4.49
C THR A 71 -2.62 -15.20 -3.76
N LEU A 72 -3.69 -15.94 -4.07
CA LEU A 72 -3.95 -17.26 -3.52
C LEU A 72 -2.87 -18.29 -3.89
N LYS A 73 -2.46 -18.33 -5.17
CA LYS A 73 -1.38 -19.22 -5.64
C LYS A 73 -0.08 -18.91 -4.91
N LYS A 74 0.29 -17.63 -4.83
CA LYS A 74 1.52 -17.23 -4.15
C LYS A 74 1.51 -17.54 -2.66
N CYS A 75 0.38 -17.32 -2.02
CA CYS A 75 0.18 -17.69 -0.62
C CYS A 75 0.31 -19.21 -0.42
N SER A 76 -0.32 -20.03 -1.28
CA SER A 76 -0.23 -21.49 -1.19
C SER A 76 1.19 -22.01 -1.42
N GLU A 77 1.92 -21.43 -2.38
CA GLU A 77 3.34 -21.77 -2.63
C GLU A 77 4.22 -21.49 -1.40
N ILE A 78 4.10 -20.28 -0.83
CA ILE A 78 4.88 -19.87 0.36
C ILE A 78 4.55 -20.76 1.55
N ALA A 79 3.27 -21.12 1.73
CA ALA A 79 2.81 -22.00 2.78
C ALA A 79 3.14 -23.50 2.54
N GLY A 80 3.65 -23.87 1.39
CA GLY A 80 3.83 -25.27 0.99
C GLY A 80 2.50 -26.02 1.00
N TRP A 81 1.42 -25.39 0.51
CA TRP A 81 0.10 -26.01 0.42
C TRP A 81 -0.11 -26.59 -0.98
N GLU A 82 -0.25 -27.93 -1.05
CA GLU A 82 -0.55 -28.63 -2.31
C GLU A 82 -2.04 -28.53 -2.61
N VAL A 83 -2.42 -27.63 -3.51
CA VAL A 83 -3.80 -27.42 -3.95
C VAL A 83 -4.34 -28.64 -4.69
N GLY A 84 -5.59 -29.02 -4.44
CA GLY A 84 -6.22 -30.20 -5.07
C GLY A 84 -5.85 -31.53 -4.44
N SER A 85 -5.01 -31.55 -3.41
CA SER A 85 -4.80 -32.75 -2.62
C SER A 85 -6.05 -33.02 -1.79
N SER A 86 -6.90 -33.94 -2.28
CA SER A 86 -8.21 -34.31 -1.74
C SER A 86 -8.13 -34.95 -0.34
N ARG A 87 -7.83 -34.15 0.69
CA ARG A 87 -7.90 -34.58 2.09
C ARG A 87 -8.53 -33.54 2.99
N VAL A 88 -9.79 -33.24 2.70
CA VAL A 88 -10.67 -32.51 3.61
C VAL A 88 -11.37 -33.52 4.53
N ARG A 89 -10.64 -34.25 5.30
CA ARG A 89 -11.17 -34.93 6.49
C ARG A 89 -10.12 -34.90 7.58
N GLY A 90 -10.40 -34.16 8.66
CA GLY A 90 -9.91 -34.24 10.02
C GLY A 90 -8.67 -35.05 10.39
N SER A 91 -7.78 -35.33 9.47
CA SER A 91 -6.54 -36.02 9.73
C SER A 91 -5.42 -34.98 9.89
N VAL A 92 -5.06 -34.69 11.11
CA VAL A 92 -3.71 -34.24 11.41
C VAL A 92 -2.77 -35.06 10.55
N ARG A 93 -2.14 -34.43 9.53
CA ARG A 93 -1.10 -35.11 8.75
C ARG A 93 -0.04 -35.59 9.72
N LYS A 94 0.09 -36.90 9.85
CA LYS A 94 1.15 -37.52 10.66
C LYS A 94 2.54 -37.33 10.05
N ASP A 95 2.64 -37.01 8.77
CA ASP A 95 3.90 -36.92 8.03
C ASP A 95 3.92 -35.75 7.06
N ILE A 96 4.29 -34.57 7.54
CA ILE A 96 4.84 -33.54 6.66
C ILE A 96 6.36 -33.82 6.58
N LYS A 97 6.73 -34.84 5.84
CA LYS A 97 8.13 -35.04 5.43
C LYS A 97 8.44 -33.99 4.36
N GLY A 98 9.30 -33.03 4.70
CA GLY A 98 9.91 -32.11 3.75
C GLY A 98 9.45 -30.67 3.77
N SER A 99 8.40 -30.27 4.48
CA SER A 99 8.19 -28.84 4.74
C SER A 99 9.05 -28.46 5.95
N GLN A 100 10.00 -27.56 5.74
CA GLN A 100 10.57 -26.78 6.83
C GLN A 100 9.42 -25.86 7.35
N ILE A 101 8.51 -26.45 8.13
CA ILE A 101 7.73 -25.61 9.04
C ILE A 101 8.79 -25.09 9.99
N ALA A 102 9.09 -23.81 9.88
CA ALA A 102 9.91 -23.14 10.87
C ALA A 102 9.39 -23.56 12.24
N GLU A 103 10.27 -23.99 13.12
CA GLU A 103 9.89 -24.36 14.46
C GLU A 103 9.00 -23.27 15.04
N PRO A 104 7.95 -23.63 15.83
CA PRO A 104 7.00 -22.64 16.31
C PRO A 104 7.77 -21.55 17.06
N TYR A 105 7.81 -20.38 16.48
CA TYR A 105 8.35 -19.19 17.12
C TYR A 105 7.42 -18.83 18.29
N ILE A 106 7.86 -19.10 19.50
CA ILE A 106 7.21 -18.59 20.70
C ILE A 106 7.99 -17.33 21.11
N PRO A 107 7.43 -16.13 20.92
CA PRO A 107 8.12 -14.90 21.28
C PRO A 107 8.62 -14.92 22.71
N GLY A 108 9.92 -14.70 22.91
CA GLY A 108 10.54 -14.53 24.23
C GLY A 108 10.89 -15.83 24.98
N LYS A 109 10.85 -17.03 24.37
CA LYS A 109 11.34 -18.26 25.00
C LYS A 109 12.44 -18.91 24.18
N GLU A 110 13.67 -18.82 24.62
CA GLU A 110 14.70 -19.80 24.31
C GLU A 110 14.38 -21.09 25.11
N PHE A 111 14.16 -22.19 24.39
CA PHE A 111 13.97 -23.49 25.06
C PHE A 111 15.32 -23.96 25.62
N LYS A 112 15.41 -24.05 26.94
CA LYS A 112 16.64 -24.44 27.62
C LYS A 112 16.99 -25.94 27.54
N SER A 113 16.10 -26.76 26.95
CA SER A 113 16.35 -28.19 26.73
C SER A 113 15.40 -28.78 25.67
N GLU A 114 15.84 -29.91 25.08
CA GLU A 114 15.05 -30.68 24.11
C GLU A 114 13.78 -31.27 24.75
N GLU A 115 13.79 -31.56 26.03
CA GLU A 115 12.63 -32.03 26.81
C GLU A 115 11.58 -30.93 26.96
N ALA A 116 11.98 -29.68 27.22
CA ALA A 116 11.07 -28.53 27.25
C ALA A 116 10.41 -28.26 25.91
N MET A 117 11.17 -28.43 24.81
CA MET A 117 10.65 -28.31 23.45
C MET A 117 9.64 -29.42 23.13
N LYS A 118 9.93 -30.66 23.53
CA LYS A 118 9.02 -31.81 23.36
C LYS A 118 7.74 -31.63 24.16
N LEU A 119 7.81 -31.18 25.43
CA LEU A 119 6.64 -30.89 26.26
C LEU A 119 5.76 -29.78 25.68
N CYS A 120 6.33 -28.77 25.02
CA CYS A 120 5.60 -27.76 24.31
C CYS A 120 4.90 -28.34 23.05
N ARG A 121 5.58 -29.17 22.26
CA ARG A 121 4.99 -29.82 21.06
C ARG A 121 3.78 -30.68 21.41
N ASP A 122 3.79 -31.39 22.54
CA ASP A 122 2.67 -32.22 22.98
C ASP A 122 1.47 -31.39 23.49
N ARG A 123 1.68 -30.15 23.92
CA ARG A 123 0.63 -29.25 24.41
C ARG A 123 -0.02 -28.41 23.32
N PHE A 124 0.64 -28.15 22.20
CA PHE A 124 0.12 -27.32 21.12
C PHE A 124 -0.47 -28.18 20.00
N LYS A 125 -1.61 -27.75 19.50
CA LYS A 125 -2.21 -28.29 18.29
C LYS A 125 -1.98 -27.27 17.18
N TYR A 126 -1.57 -27.76 16.03
CA TYR A 126 -1.31 -26.94 14.85
C TYR A 126 -2.47 -27.09 13.88
N GLY A 127 -2.90 -25.99 13.30
CA GLY A 127 -3.88 -25.95 12.23
C GLY A 127 -3.35 -25.06 11.10
N ARG A 128 -3.84 -25.31 9.92
CA ARG A 128 -3.63 -24.46 8.75
C ARG A 128 -4.98 -23.96 8.28
N GLY A 129 -5.04 -22.71 7.93
CA GLY A 129 -6.21 -22.10 7.34
C GLY A 129 -5.81 -21.20 6.19
N VAL A 130 -6.77 -20.81 5.38
CA VAL A 130 -6.61 -19.81 4.32
C VAL A 130 -7.71 -18.79 4.46
N GLY A 131 -7.36 -17.52 4.32
CA GLY A 131 -8.32 -16.45 4.29
C GLY A 131 -7.99 -15.46 3.17
N THR A 132 -9.01 -14.81 2.66
CA THR A 132 -8.87 -13.80 1.62
C THR A 132 -9.56 -12.51 2.05
N GLY A 133 -8.99 -11.38 1.64
CA GLY A 133 -9.52 -10.07 1.92
C GLY A 133 -9.68 -9.24 0.66
N TRP A 134 -10.74 -8.44 0.64
CA TRP A 134 -11.03 -7.51 -0.42
C TRP A 134 -11.53 -6.21 0.18
N TYR A 135 -10.83 -5.11 -0.08
CA TYR A 135 -11.12 -3.81 0.53
C TYR A 135 -10.99 -2.66 -0.47
N GLY A 136 -11.94 -1.75 -0.47
CA GLY A 136 -11.93 -0.57 -1.34
C GLY A 136 -10.93 0.49 -0.88
N ILE A 137 -10.37 1.23 -1.83
CA ILE A 137 -9.47 2.36 -1.58
C ILE A 137 -10.24 3.66 -1.77
N GLY A 138 -10.11 4.59 -0.81
CA GLY A 138 -10.63 5.93 -0.94
C GLY A 138 -12.10 6.10 -0.54
N ARG A 139 -12.67 7.25 -0.89
CA ARG A 139 -14.06 7.62 -0.61
C ARG A 139 -14.96 7.24 -1.77
N CYS A 140 -16.11 6.66 -1.49
CA CYS A 140 -17.05 6.21 -2.51
C CYS A 140 -18.16 7.21 -2.88
N ALA A 141 -18.43 8.20 -2.02
CA ALA A 141 -19.59 9.08 -2.21
C ALA A 141 -19.20 10.53 -2.53
N THR A 142 -17.93 10.87 -2.53
CA THR A 142 -17.44 12.24 -2.76
C THR A 142 -16.13 12.19 -3.55
N ILE A 143 -15.84 13.30 -4.24
CA ILE A 143 -14.54 13.46 -4.89
C ILE A 143 -13.44 13.29 -3.84
N ASP A 144 -12.54 12.36 -4.07
CA ASP A 144 -11.38 12.11 -3.22
C ASP A 144 -10.15 12.75 -3.85
N LYS A 145 -9.51 13.66 -3.13
CA LYS A 145 -8.36 14.42 -3.59
C LYS A 145 -7.31 14.56 -2.49
N ALA A 146 -6.07 14.81 -2.89
CA ALA A 146 -4.98 15.16 -1.99
C ALA A 146 -4.01 16.14 -2.69
N GLY A 147 -3.29 16.91 -1.87
CA GLY A 147 -2.25 17.82 -2.33
C GLY A 147 -0.94 17.62 -1.59
N ALA A 148 0.16 18.02 -2.22
CA ALA A 148 1.49 18.08 -1.62
C ALA A 148 2.32 19.21 -2.23
N PHE A 149 3.23 19.76 -1.42
CA PHE A 149 4.35 20.56 -1.90
C PHE A 149 5.66 19.81 -1.63
N VAL A 150 6.65 20.03 -2.49
CA VAL A 150 8.00 19.50 -2.33
C VAL A 150 8.99 20.59 -2.63
N GLU A 151 9.87 20.89 -1.67
CA GLU A 151 10.95 21.86 -1.82
C GLU A 151 12.29 21.15 -1.73
N ILE A 152 13.26 21.53 -2.60
CA ILE A 152 14.65 21.12 -2.46
C ILE A 152 15.38 22.27 -1.78
N ASP A 153 15.93 22.02 -0.60
CA ASP A 153 16.58 23.03 0.25
C ASP A 153 18.03 23.34 -0.14
N ASP A 154 18.65 24.25 0.61
CA ASP A 154 20.04 24.68 0.38
C ASP A 154 21.08 23.56 0.62
N GLY A 155 20.71 22.52 1.33
CA GLY A 155 21.53 21.32 1.55
C GLY A 155 21.51 20.35 0.36
N GLY A 156 20.58 20.54 -0.57
CA GLY A 156 20.28 19.57 -1.63
C GLY A 156 19.44 18.39 -1.14
N THR A 157 18.81 18.51 0.03
CA THR A 157 17.80 17.59 0.58
C THR A 157 16.40 18.08 0.22
N ALA A 158 15.38 17.26 0.38
CA ALA A 158 14.02 17.65 0.04
C ALA A 158 13.08 17.58 1.24
N MET A 159 12.12 18.49 1.28
CA MET A 159 11.06 18.53 2.28
C MET A 159 9.70 18.35 1.61
N ILE A 160 8.90 17.41 2.12
CA ILE A 160 7.50 17.21 1.72
C ILE A 160 6.60 17.95 2.71
N LEU A 161 5.66 18.74 2.19
CA LEU A 161 4.61 19.40 2.95
C LEU A 161 3.26 18.88 2.48
N THR A 162 2.56 18.17 3.35
CA THR A 162 1.23 17.62 3.08
C THR A 162 0.48 17.37 4.39
N GLY A 163 -0.84 17.42 4.35
CA GLY A 163 -1.69 17.18 5.54
C GLY A 163 -1.78 15.72 5.97
N VAL A 164 -0.70 14.95 5.82
CA VAL A 164 -0.64 13.55 6.21
C VAL A 164 -0.60 13.39 7.72
N SER A 165 -1.32 12.39 8.25
CA SER A 165 -1.26 12.02 9.67
C SER A 165 -0.80 10.58 9.81
N GLU A 166 0.27 10.36 10.57
CA GLU A 166 0.77 9.04 10.93
C GLU A 166 -0.09 8.45 12.06
N ILE A 167 -0.59 7.25 11.87
CA ILE A 167 -1.38 6.50 12.86
C ILE A 167 -0.77 5.12 13.19
N GLY A 168 0.51 4.93 12.86
CA GLY A 168 1.27 3.70 13.10
C GLY A 168 1.37 2.78 11.90
N GLU A 169 0.89 3.20 10.71
CA GLU A 169 0.97 2.41 9.47
C GLU A 169 2.25 2.66 8.67
N GLY A 170 3.08 3.64 9.06
CA GLY A 170 4.35 3.94 8.41
C GLY A 170 4.26 4.84 7.19
N ILE A 171 3.22 5.67 7.06
CA ILE A 171 3.03 6.53 5.89
C ILE A 171 4.18 7.52 5.69
N LEU A 172 4.76 8.05 6.77
CA LEU A 172 5.88 8.97 6.66
C LEU A 172 7.05 8.32 5.95
N THR A 173 7.39 7.07 6.30
CA THR A 173 8.42 6.28 5.60
C THR A 173 8.06 6.02 4.15
N VAL A 174 6.81 5.67 3.87
CA VAL A 174 6.35 5.41 2.50
C VAL A 174 6.48 6.66 1.63
N LEU A 175 6.09 7.83 2.13
CA LEU A 175 6.20 9.08 1.36
C LEU A 175 7.65 9.49 1.11
N THR A 176 8.56 9.26 2.08
CA THR A 176 10.00 9.50 1.84
C THR A 176 10.57 8.59 0.77
N GLN A 177 10.16 7.30 0.73
CA GLN A 177 10.56 6.36 -0.31
C GLN A 177 10.03 6.78 -1.69
N ILE A 178 8.76 7.17 -1.79
CA ILE A 178 8.16 7.65 -3.04
C ILE A 178 8.89 8.89 -3.57
N ALA A 179 9.15 9.87 -2.71
CA ALA A 179 9.83 11.09 -3.11
C ALA A 179 11.29 10.84 -3.49
N ALA A 180 11.99 9.98 -2.75
CA ALA A 180 13.38 9.62 -3.03
C ALA A 180 13.51 8.95 -4.39
N ASP A 181 12.64 8.00 -4.72
CA ASP A 181 12.62 7.32 -6.02
C ASP A 181 12.36 8.32 -7.17
N GLU A 182 11.33 9.15 -7.05
CA GLU A 182 10.95 10.10 -8.08
C GLU A 182 12.01 11.21 -8.31
N LEU A 183 12.65 11.68 -7.23
CA LEU A 183 13.70 12.70 -7.28
C LEU A 183 15.09 12.14 -7.60
N GLY A 184 15.29 10.83 -7.54
CA GLY A 184 16.59 10.20 -7.66
C GLY A 184 17.52 10.50 -6.47
N MET A 185 16.96 10.56 -5.28
CA MET A 185 17.61 10.79 -3.99
C MET A 185 17.55 9.50 -3.15
N TYR A 186 18.00 9.57 -1.90
CA TYR A 186 17.83 8.48 -0.94
C TYR A 186 16.77 8.86 0.11
N PRO A 187 16.09 7.88 0.74
CA PRO A 187 15.07 8.18 1.74
C PRO A 187 15.55 9.07 2.91
N GLU A 188 16.79 8.95 3.30
CA GLU A 188 17.41 9.77 4.35
C GLU A 188 17.61 11.25 3.96
N ASP A 189 17.51 11.58 2.67
CA ASP A 189 17.56 12.96 2.17
C ASP A 189 16.19 13.64 2.21
N ILE A 190 15.15 12.90 2.52
CA ILE A 190 13.78 13.39 2.48
C ILE A 190 13.27 13.59 3.89
N THR A 191 12.77 14.78 4.17
CA THR A 191 12.08 15.11 5.42
C THR A 191 10.60 15.38 5.14
N ILE A 192 9.76 15.15 6.14
CA ILE A 192 8.36 15.56 6.10
C ILE A 192 8.20 16.68 7.12
N GLY A 193 7.71 17.81 6.64
CA GLY A 193 7.47 18.97 7.49
C GLY A 193 6.20 18.81 8.33
N ASP A 194 5.95 19.78 9.19
CA ASP A 194 4.77 19.80 10.05
C ASP A 194 3.49 19.81 9.22
N ASN A 195 2.52 19.03 9.65
CA ASN A 195 1.21 18.91 9.00
C ASN A 195 0.19 19.97 9.48
N ASP A 196 0.67 21.18 9.77
CA ASP A 196 -0.18 22.32 10.12
C ASP A 196 -1.11 22.66 8.95
N THR A 197 -2.41 22.54 9.16
CA THR A 197 -3.45 22.80 8.14
C THR A 197 -3.45 24.22 7.61
N ALA A 198 -2.80 25.17 8.27
CA ALA A 198 -2.60 26.53 7.77
C ALA A 198 -1.48 26.63 6.72
N ARG A 199 -0.62 25.61 6.61
CA ARG A 199 0.59 25.63 5.79
C ARG A 199 0.64 24.59 4.70
N VAL A 200 -0.11 23.49 4.88
CA VAL A 200 -0.08 22.35 3.97
C VAL A 200 -1.36 22.26 3.15
N PRO A 201 -1.29 21.72 1.93
CA PRO A 201 -2.49 21.49 1.15
C PRO A 201 -3.34 20.38 1.78
N GLU A 202 -4.64 20.42 1.49
CA GLU A 202 -5.59 19.42 1.96
C GLU A 202 -5.17 18.01 1.53
N ALA A 203 -5.16 17.07 2.49
CA ALA A 203 -4.90 15.66 2.25
C ALA A 203 -6.08 14.77 2.65
N ALA A 204 -7.15 15.35 3.17
CA ALA A 204 -8.33 14.71 3.74
C ALA A 204 -8.01 13.75 4.91
N HIS A 205 -8.96 12.90 5.31
CA HIS A 205 -8.78 12.04 6.48
C HIS A 205 -7.91 10.81 6.21
N VAL A 206 -7.35 10.24 7.27
CA VAL A 206 -6.70 8.92 7.26
C VAL A 206 -7.78 7.84 7.26
N GLY A 207 -7.75 6.92 6.31
CA GLY A 207 -8.69 5.79 6.23
C GLY A 207 -8.75 5.17 4.84
N ALA A 208 -9.38 4.02 4.73
CA ALA A 208 -9.64 3.32 3.47
C ALA A 208 -8.41 3.23 2.54
N SER A 209 -7.24 2.97 3.09
CA SER A 209 -5.95 2.83 2.37
C SER A 209 -5.60 4.03 1.47
N ARG A 210 -6.21 5.18 1.71
CA ARG A 210 -6.08 6.33 0.80
C ARG A 210 -4.76 7.08 0.93
N GLN A 211 -4.06 7.00 2.05
CA GLN A 211 -2.85 7.80 2.26
C GLN A 211 -1.78 7.48 1.21
N THR A 212 -1.35 6.23 1.09
CA THR A 212 -0.37 5.84 0.07
C THR A 212 -0.89 6.10 -1.34
N TYR A 213 -2.17 5.82 -1.60
CA TYR A 213 -2.74 5.98 -2.93
C TYR A 213 -2.95 7.45 -3.32
N MET A 214 -3.65 8.22 -2.48
CA MET A 214 -4.00 9.60 -2.80
C MET A 214 -2.83 10.55 -2.56
N ILE A 215 -2.27 10.52 -1.35
CA ILE A 215 -1.18 11.44 -0.97
C ILE A 215 0.11 11.04 -1.67
N GLY A 216 0.39 9.73 -1.80
CA GLY A 216 1.56 9.26 -2.54
C GLY A 216 1.57 9.74 -4.00
N ASN A 217 0.43 9.70 -4.70
CA ASN A 217 0.33 10.25 -6.05
C ASN A 217 0.46 11.78 -6.09
N ALA A 218 -0.08 12.49 -5.09
CA ALA A 218 0.12 13.94 -4.98
C ALA A 218 1.60 14.29 -4.77
N VAL A 219 2.31 13.54 -3.93
CA VAL A 219 3.77 13.67 -3.72
C VAL A 219 4.53 13.36 -5.01
N CYS A 220 4.21 12.28 -5.72
CA CYS A 220 4.79 12.01 -7.05
C CYS A 220 4.65 13.19 -7.99
N ASN A 221 3.45 13.77 -8.07
CA ASN A 221 3.18 14.90 -8.95
C ASN A 221 3.96 16.15 -8.52
N ALA A 222 4.08 16.41 -7.22
CA ALA A 222 4.89 17.51 -6.68
C ALA A 222 6.39 17.30 -6.98
N CYS A 223 6.89 16.08 -6.81
CA CYS A 223 8.27 15.72 -7.15
C CYS A 223 8.56 15.90 -8.63
N ARG A 224 7.64 15.48 -9.51
CA ARG A 224 7.76 15.68 -10.96
C ARG A 224 7.75 17.14 -11.34
N ASP A 225 6.93 17.94 -10.69
CA ASP A 225 6.86 19.39 -10.93
C ASP A 225 8.17 20.09 -10.54
N VAL A 226 8.67 19.85 -9.32
CA VAL A 226 9.96 20.45 -8.90
C VAL A 226 11.12 19.95 -9.75
N LYS A 227 11.18 18.66 -10.06
CA LYS A 227 12.21 18.06 -10.92
C LYS A 227 12.21 18.68 -12.32
N LYS A 228 11.03 18.84 -12.92
CA LYS A 228 10.87 19.48 -14.23
C LYS A 228 11.34 20.94 -14.21
N LYS A 229 10.93 21.70 -13.21
CA LYS A 229 11.38 23.09 -13.02
C LYS A 229 12.90 23.17 -12.85
N PHE A 230 13.46 22.33 -12.00
CA PHE A 230 14.87 22.28 -11.70
C PHE A 230 15.72 21.91 -12.92
N ILE A 231 15.33 20.89 -13.67
CA ILE A 231 15.98 20.49 -14.93
C ILE A 231 15.92 21.64 -15.96
N ARG A 232 14.77 22.31 -16.08
CA ARG A 232 14.61 23.45 -17.00
C ARG A 232 15.59 24.60 -16.66
N GLU A 233 15.74 24.93 -15.39
CA GLU A 233 16.67 26.00 -14.98
C GLU A 233 18.14 25.62 -15.22
N MET A 234 18.49 24.36 -14.97
CA MET A 234 19.83 23.86 -15.28
C MET A 234 20.10 23.79 -16.78
N ALA A 235 19.12 23.41 -17.58
CA ALA A 235 19.21 23.44 -19.04
C ALA A 235 19.50 24.87 -19.58
N ALA A 236 18.78 25.84 -19.02
CA ALA A 236 19.01 27.26 -19.36
C ALA A 236 20.40 27.77 -18.88
N TYR A 237 20.84 27.33 -17.70
CA TYR A 237 22.15 27.69 -17.20
C TYR A 237 23.31 27.09 -18.02
N TRP A 238 23.18 25.84 -18.43
CA TRP A 238 24.16 25.12 -19.25
C TRP A 238 24.02 25.40 -20.75
N ASN A 239 22.93 26.03 -21.17
CA ASN A 239 22.57 26.27 -22.56
C ASN A 239 22.50 24.98 -23.41
N ILE A 240 21.79 23.97 -22.87
CA ILE A 240 21.59 22.66 -23.51
C ILE A 240 20.13 22.26 -23.49
N ASP A 241 19.78 21.20 -24.23
CA ASP A 241 18.43 20.65 -24.20
C ASP A 241 18.14 19.98 -22.84
N SER A 242 16.98 20.29 -22.27
CA SER A 242 16.51 19.73 -20.99
C SER A 242 16.30 18.22 -21.06
N SER A 243 16.04 17.65 -22.23
CA SER A 243 15.86 16.20 -22.40
C SER A 243 17.13 15.38 -22.19
N SER A 244 18.31 16.03 -22.28
CA SER A 244 19.60 15.40 -22.04
C SER A 244 20.00 15.34 -20.57
N ILE A 245 19.26 16.04 -19.69
CA ILE A 245 19.60 16.17 -18.27
C ILE A 245 18.93 15.08 -17.45
N CYS A 246 19.72 14.36 -16.66
CA CYS A 246 19.29 13.36 -15.69
C CYS A 246 19.43 13.89 -14.26
N MET A 247 18.51 13.46 -13.39
CA MET A 247 18.60 13.71 -11.94
C MET A 247 18.51 12.37 -11.22
N LYS A 248 19.63 11.93 -10.65
CA LYS A 248 19.76 10.64 -9.98
C LYS A 248 20.97 10.62 -9.04
N ASN A 249 20.91 9.82 -7.98
CA ASN A 249 22.00 9.63 -7.04
C ASN A 249 22.52 10.94 -6.43
N ARG A 250 21.63 11.83 -6.00
CA ARG A 250 21.95 13.17 -5.45
C ARG A 250 22.67 14.08 -6.45
N ARG A 251 22.58 13.82 -7.73
CA ARG A 251 23.25 14.58 -8.79
C ARG A 251 22.30 14.97 -9.90
N ILE A 252 22.64 16.07 -10.56
CA ILE A 252 22.06 16.49 -11.83
C ILE A 252 23.18 16.50 -12.86
N TYR A 253 22.99 15.82 -13.98
CA TYR A 253 24.08 15.57 -14.93
C TYR A 253 23.56 15.26 -16.34
N VAL A 254 24.48 15.33 -17.31
CA VAL A 254 24.28 14.78 -18.66
C VAL A 254 25.10 13.49 -18.78
N GLU A 255 24.46 12.40 -19.19
CA GLU A 255 25.12 11.11 -19.30
C GLU A 255 26.30 11.14 -20.29
N GLY A 256 27.43 10.59 -19.86
CA GLY A 256 28.67 10.59 -20.65
C GLY A 256 29.38 11.95 -20.76
N ASN A 257 28.92 13.01 -20.09
CA ASN A 257 29.55 14.33 -20.14
C ASN A 257 29.90 14.86 -18.75
N ALA A 258 31.19 14.76 -18.37
CA ALA A 258 31.66 15.16 -17.06
C ALA A 258 31.58 16.69 -16.81
N GLN A 259 31.50 17.51 -17.85
CA GLN A 259 31.38 18.96 -17.74
C GLN A 259 30.02 19.37 -17.12
N TYR A 260 28.97 18.61 -17.40
CA TYR A 260 27.63 18.83 -16.90
C TYR A 260 27.29 17.80 -15.82
N ASN A 261 27.90 17.96 -14.63
CA ASN A 261 27.71 17.04 -13.53
C ASN A 261 27.89 17.76 -12.20
N LEU A 262 26.80 18.06 -11.52
CA LEU A 262 26.76 18.78 -10.25
C LEU A 262 26.06 17.94 -9.18
N SER A 263 26.42 18.13 -7.93
CA SER A 263 25.59 17.71 -6.80
C SER A 263 24.29 18.53 -6.76
N LEU A 264 23.25 18.01 -6.15
CA LEU A 264 21.99 18.76 -5.99
C LEU A 264 22.20 20.07 -5.23
N LYS A 265 23.07 20.07 -4.22
CA LYS A 265 23.43 21.28 -3.47
C LYS A 265 23.99 22.37 -4.37
N GLU A 266 25.00 22.05 -5.21
CA GLU A 266 25.59 23.02 -6.16
C GLU A 266 24.55 23.53 -7.14
N ALA A 267 23.68 22.66 -7.62
CA ALA A 267 22.63 23.03 -8.56
C ALA A 267 21.55 23.91 -7.90
N VAL A 268 21.20 23.67 -6.64
CA VAL A 268 20.30 24.55 -5.86
C VAL A 268 20.92 25.92 -5.67
N ASP A 269 22.20 25.99 -5.35
CA ASP A 269 22.94 27.27 -5.24
C ASP A 269 22.88 28.08 -6.56
N ILE A 270 23.04 27.42 -7.70
CA ILE A 270 22.87 28.03 -9.03
C ILE A 270 21.45 28.55 -9.21
N CYS A 271 20.43 27.72 -8.93
CA CYS A 271 19.02 28.09 -9.07
C CYS A 271 18.69 29.33 -8.22
N LYS A 272 19.06 29.33 -6.94
CA LYS A 272 18.74 30.42 -6.01
C LYS A 272 19.57 31.69 -6.26
N LYS A 273 20.91 31.58 -6.34
CA LYS A 273 21.82 32.72 -6.39
C LYS A 273 21.98 33.34 -7.77
N ILE A 274 21.89 32.52 -8.83
CA ILE A 274 22.11 32.96 -10.21
C ILE A 274 20.79 33.14 -10.95
N ARG A 275 19.85 32.22 -10.77
CA ARG A 275 18.56 32.22 -11.47
C ARG A 275 17.43 32.89 -10.67
N GLY A 276 17.60 33.12 -9.36
CA GLY A 276 16.59 33.70 -8.49
C GLY A 276 15.35 32.83 -8.27
N ILE A 277 15.50 31.51 -8.36
CA ILE A 277 14.39 30.57 -8.35
C ILE A 277 14.55 29.59 -7.18
N VAL A 278 13.51 29.45 -6.37
CA VAL A 278 13.41 28.43 -5.33
C VAL A 278 12.89 27.14 -5.94
N PRO A 279 13.59 26.00 -5.79
CA PRO A 279 13.12 24.70 -6.29
C PRO A 279 11.94 24.19 -5.47
N LEU A 280 10.73 24.65 -5.82
CA LEU A 280 9.47 24.31 -5.19
C LEU A 280 8.52 23.69 -6.22
N GLY A 281 8.00 22.50 -5.93
CA GLY A 281 6.99 21.80 -6.69
C GLY A 281 5.66 21.72 -5.96
N SER A 282 4.59 21.66 -6.73
CA SER A 282 3.25 21.45 -6.23
C SER A 282 2.59 20.29 -6.98
N GLY A 283 1.85 19.47 -6.27
CA GLY A 283 1.14 18.34 -6.86
C GLY A 283 -0.21 18.12 -6.22
N THR A 284 -1.18 17.78 -7.05
CA THR A 284 -2.49 17.32 -6.60
C THR A 284 -2.80 15.99 -7.27
N TYR A 285 -3.62 15.20 -6.61
CA TYR A 285 -4.17 13.98 -7.20
C TYR A 285 -5.65 13.87 -6.84
N THR A 286 -6.43 13.51 -7.82
CA THR A 286 -7.87 13.23 -7.66
C THR A 286 -8.13 11.83 -8.20
N ALA A 287 -8.72 10.97 -7.38
CA ALA A 287 -9.12 9.64 -7.84
C ALA A 287 -10.30 9.76 -8.82
N HIS A 288 -10.17 9.09 -9.94
CA HIS A 288 -11.25 8.99 -10.91
C HIS A 288 -12.09 7.76 -10.58
N HIS A 289 -13.31 7.98 -10.17
CA HIS A 289 -14.31 6.93 -9.94
C HIS A 289 -15.71 7.50 -10.19
N ASP A 290 -16.60 6.64 -10.62
CA ASP A 290 -18.02 6.96 -10.65
C ASP A 290 -18.59 6.75 -9.24
N GLY A 291 -19.34 7.70 -8.74
CA GLY A 291 -20.03 7.59 -7.46
C GLY A 291 -21.03 6.42 -7.46
N LEU A 292 -21.51 6.06 -6.28
CA LEU A 292 -22.65 5.15 -6.17
C LEU A 292 -23.94 5.89 -6.47
N ASP A 293 -24.82 5.31 -7.29
CA ASP A 293 -26.17 5.78 -7.46
C ASP A 293 -26.91 5.70 -6.12
N PRO A 294 -27.48 6.80 -5.63
CA PRO A 294 -28.12 6.83 -4.30
C PRO A 294 -29.41 6.00 -4.23
N VAL A 295 -30.01 5.63 -5.37
CA VAL A 295 -31.25 4.88 -5.43
C VAL A 295 -31.01 3.39 -5.45
N ASP A 296 -30.14 2.90 -6.33
CA ASP A 296 -29.92 1.47 -6.55
C ASP A 296 -28.51 0.97 -6.15
N GLY A 297 -27.63 1.86 -5.73
CA GLY A 297 -26.27 1.54 -5.28
C GLY A 297 -25.32 1.08 -6.40
N ARG A 298 -25.70 1.26 -7.66
CA ARG A 298 -24.83 0.96 -8.79
C ARG A 298 -23.73 1.99 -8.90
N GLY A 299 -22.57 1.58 -9.34
CA GLY A 299 -21.45 2.50 -9.59
C GLY A 299 -20.10 1.82 -9.55
N ASN A 300 -19.08 2.62 -9.80
CA ASN A 300 -17.69 2.20 -9.85
C ASN A 300 -16.87 3.00 -8.81
N PRO A 301 -17.17 2.83 -7.50
CA PRO A 301 -16.73 3.79 -6.50
C PRO A 301 -15.27 3.65 -6.10
N TRP A 302 -14.63 2.50 -6.34
CA TRP A 302 -13.34 2.21 -5.72
C TRP A 302 -12.33 1.56 -6.66
N HIS A 303 -11.07 1.81 -6.34
CA HIS A 303 -10.00 0.87 -6.59
C HIS A 303 -9.97 -0.14 -5.44
N TRP A 304 -9.47 -1.36 -5.68
CA TRP A 304 -9.54 -2.45 -4.73
C TRP A 304 -8.16 -2.95 -4.31
N ASN A 305 -8.01 -3.24 -3.02
CA ASN A 305 -6.92 -4.04 -2.49
C ASN A 305 -7.37 -5.48 -2.37
N LEU A 306 -6.53 -6.41 -2.76
CA LEU A 306 -6.72 -7.84 -2.65
C LEU A 306 -5.57 -8.43 -1.84
N GLY A 307 -5.86 -9.39 -0.97
CA GLY A 307 -4.86 -10.08 -0.18
C GLY A 307 -5.30 -11.51 0.14
N SER A 308 -4.34 -12.38 0.37
CA SER A 308 -4.53 -13.75 0.83
C SER A 308 -3.51 -14.07 1.91
N ALA A 309 -3.90 -14.84 2.94
CA ALA A 309 -3.06 -15.25 4.05
C ALA A 309 -3.38 -16.70 4.46
#